data_cb6ec625f529252f0567458b74e43b9c
#
_entry.id   cb6ec625f529252f0567458b74e43b9c
#
_cell.length_a   1.000
_cell.length_b   1.000
_cell.length_c   1.000
_cell.angle_alpha   90.00
_cell.angle_beta   90.00
_cell.angle_gamma   90.00
#
_symmetry.space_group_name_H-M   'P 1'
#
loop_
_entity.id
_entity.type
_entity.pdbx_description
1 polymer ?
#
loop_
_entity_poly.entity_id
_entity_poly.type
_entity_poly.pdbx_seq_one_letter_code
_entity_poly.pdbx_strand_id
1 'polypeptide(L)'
;MKPIEEESYQMYILRKISRHDITPDFPKLEDFGITKSEMEDYLSEKQDIMDIPGSQTHRMTVLAGIILVSMLIFSAFDHIDTVLGTNASLVGMGVGLLLSCIWFFIVKFRVKSKLKALYNETIENYLEAVENY
;
A
#
# COMPACT_ATOMS: atom_id res chain seq x y z
N MET A 1 -12.75 -23.72 0.34
CA MET A 1 -11.40 -23.31 -0.11
C MET A 1 -11.00 -22.06 0.67
N LYS A 2 -9.99 -22.15 1.52
CA LYS A 2 -9.50 -20.96 2.20
C LYS A 2 -8.88 -20.03 1.17
N PRO A 3 -9.18 -18.72 1.18
CA PRO A 3 -8.47 -17.80 0.29
C PRO A 3 -6.97 -17.92 0.58
N ILE A 4 -6.18 -18.00 -0.48
CA ILE A 4 -4.73 -17.94 -0.37
C ILE A 4 -4.44 -16.54 0.18
N GLU A 5 -4.08 -16.44 1.44
CA GLU A 5 -3.59 -15.18 1.99
C GLU A 5 -2.36 -14.78 1.18
N GLU A 6 -2.42 -13.64 0.53
CA GLU A 6 -1.26 -13.06 -0.11
C GLU A 6 -0.18 -12.90 0.96
N GLU A 7 0.90 -13.64 0.79
CA GLU A 7 2.04 -13.56 1.69
C GLU A 7 2.61 -12.15 1.70
N SER A 8 2.80 -11.56 2.88
CA SER A 8 3.42 -10.26 2.98
C SER A 8 4.87 -10.32 2.48
N TYR A 9 5.36 -9.20 1.93
CA TYR A 9 6.73 -9.08 1.45
C TYR A 9 7.76 -9.48 2.53
N GLN A 10 7.55 -9.02 3.75
CA GLN A 10 8.40 -9.37 4.89
C GLN A 10 8.46 -10.89 5.11
N MET A 11 7.31 -11.54 5.14
CA MET A 11 7.25 -12.99 5.33
C MET A 11 7.90 -13.76 4.17
N TYR A 12 7.69 -13.29 2.95
CA TYR A 12 8.29 -13.87 1.75
C TYR A 12 9.82 -13.86 1.84
N ILE A 13 10.42 -12.70 2.17
CA ILE A 13 11.86 -12.56 2.30
C ILE A 13 12.41 -13.42 3.44
N LEU A 14 11.78 -13.38 4.61
CA LEU A 14 12.22 -14.17 5.78
C LEU A 14 12.14 -15.67 5.50
N ARG A 15 11.08 -16.12 4.82
CA ARG A 15 10.93 -17.52 4.43
C ARG A 15 12.02 -17.96 3.44
N LYS A 16 12.31 -17.11 2.46
CA LYS A 16 13.35 -17.38 1.47
C LYS A 16 14.73 -17.48 2.11
N ILE A 17 15.06 -16.58 3.03
CA ILE A 17 16.29 -16.63 3.82
C ILE A 17 16.37 -17.92 4.64
N SER A 18 15.30 -18.28 5.33
CA SER A 18 15.24 -19.50 6.14
C SER A 18 15.44 -20.79 5.31
N ARG A 19 14.88 -20.82 4.09
CA ARG A 19 15.04 -21.98 3.18
C ARG A 19 16.46 -22.18 2.68
N HIS A 20 17.19 -21.10 2.47
CA HIS A 20 18.51 -21.12 1.84
C HIS A 20 19.65 -20.81 2.80
N ASP A 21 19.37 -20.83 4.11
CA ASP A 21 20.33 -20.46 5.16
C ASP A 21 21.64 -21.28 5.08
N ILE A 22 21.55 -22.54 4.69
CA ILE A 22 22.69 -23.46 4.54
C ILE A 22 23.22 -23.56 3.12
N THR A 23 22.68 -22.82 2.16
CA THR A 23 23.13 -22.83 0.77
C THR A 23 24.39 -21.97 0.63
N PRO A 24 25.54 -22.50 0.14
CA PRO A 24 26.81 -21.75 0.09
C PRO A 24 26.77 -20.50 -0.78
N ASP A 25 26.01 -20.52 -1.86
CA ASP A 25 25.93 -19.44 -2.84
C ASP A 25 24.86 -18.39 -2.51
N PHE A 26 24.10 -18.61 -1.45
CA PHE A 26 23.05 -17.68 -1.05
C PHE A 26 23.65 -16.40 -0.46
N PRO A 27 23.12 -15.20 -0.81
CA PRO A 27 23.62 -13.94 -0.27
C PRO A 27 23.58 -13.92 1.27
N LYS A 28 24.69 -13.53 1.88
CA LYS A 28 24.84 -13.46 3.35
C LYS A 28 24.83 -12.01 3.82
N LEU A 29 24.25 -11.79 4.98
CA LEU A 29 24.24 -10.48 5.63
C LEU A 29 25.67 -9.92 5.84
N GLU A 30 26.60 -10.81 6.19
CA GLU A 30 28.00 -10.44 6.42
C GLU A 30 28.68 -9.86 5.19
N ASP A 31 28.34 -10.37 3.99
CA ASP A 31 28.88 -9.89 2.72
C ASP A 31 28.47 -8.43 2.42
N PHE A 32 27.38 -7.99 2.99
CA PHE A 32 26.85 -6.62 2.84
C PHE A 32 27.11 -5.74 4.07
N GLY A 33 27.74 -6.28 5.12
CA GLY A 33 28.01 -5.54 6.35
C GLY A 33 26.76 -5.17 7.13
N ILE A 34 25.72 -5.99 7.06
CA ILE A 34 24.42 -5.74 7.70
C ILE A 34 24.23 -6.73 8.85
N THR A 35 23.71 -6.27 9.99
CA THR A 35 23.29 -7.15 11.09
C THR A 35 21.87 -7.70 10.83
N LYS A 36 21.56 -8.85 11.42
CA LYS A 36 20.24 -9.45 11.34
C LYS A 36 19.16 -8.51 11.90
N SER A 37 19.45 -7.83 13.01
CA SER A 37 18.54 -6.87 13.62
C SER A 37 18.25 -5.69 12.71
N GLU A 38 19.24 -5.12 12.06
CA GLU A 38 19.07 -4.02 11.09
C GLU A 38 18.19 -4.44 9.91
N MET A 39 18.42 -5.63 9.38
CA MET A 39 17.63 -6.17 8.27
C MET A 39 16.17 -6.41 8.68
N GLU A 40 15.94 -7.02 9.84
CA GLU A 40 14.58 -7.29 10.35
C GLU A 40 13.81 -6.00 10.64
N ASP A 41 14.45 -5.02 11.27
CA ASP A 41 13.86 -3.71 11.54
C ASP A 41 13.50 -2.98 10.24
N TYR A 42 14.39 -3.01 9.26
CA TYR A 42 14.15 -2.41 7.95
C TYR A 42 12.97 -3.08 7.22
N LEU A 43 12.92 -4.42 7.22
CA LEU A 43 11.81 -5.16 6.61
C LEU A 43 10.48 -4.85 7.29
N SER A 44 10.47 -4.77 8.62
CA SER A 44 9.28 -4.44 9.39
C SER A 44 8.76 -3.04 9.05
N GLU A 45 9.63 -2.03 9.05
CA GLU A 45 9.26 -0.67 8.70
C GLU A 45 8.80 -0.55 7.24
N LYS A 46 9.49 -1.22 6.33
CA LYS A 46 9.11 -1.26 4.91
C LYS A 46 7.73 -1.88 4.73
N GLN A 47 7.45 -2.99 5.42
CA GLN A 47 6.16 -3.66 5.36
C GLN A 47 5.05 -2.76 5.92
N ASP A 48 5.28 -2.08 7.04
CA ASP A 48 4.33 -1.14 7.62
C ASP A 48 3.98 -0.01 6.65
N ILE A 49 4.97 0.51 5.93
CA ILE A 49 4.75 1.54 4.91
C ILE A 49 3.96 0.96 3.72
N MET A 50 4.29 -0.23 3.26
CA MET A 50 3.58 -0.90 2.17
C MET A 50 2.13 -1.23 2.52
N ASP A 51 1.83 -1.41 3.80
CA ASP A 51 0.48 -1.70 4.30
C ASP A 51 -0.38 -0.44 4.52
N ILE A 52 0.18 0.76 4.38
CA ILE A 52 -0.57 2.02 4.54
C ILE A 52 -1.85 2.07 3.67
N PRO A 53 -1.81 1.66 2.38
CA PRO A 53 -3.02 1.64 1.55
C PRO A 53 -4.10 0.66 2.05
N GLY A 54 -3.72 -0.31 2.88
CA GLY A 54 -4.59 -1.37 3.35
C GLY A 54 -4.85 -2.46 2.31
N SER A 55 -5.71 -3.42 2.68
CA SER A 55 -6.11 -4.49 1.79
C SER A 55 -7.01 -3.98 0.66
N GLN A 56 -7.19 -4.78 -0.38
CA GLN A 56 -8.11 -4.44 -1.48
C GLN A 56 -9.53 -4.22 -0.96
N THR A 57 -10.00 -5.04 -0.02
CA THR A 57 -11.32 -4.89 0.61
C THR A 57 -11.42 -3.56 1.34
N HIS A 58 -10.41 -3.19 2.11
CA HIS A 58 -10.36 -1.92 2.83
C HIS A 58 -10.42 -0.73 1.86
N ARG A 59 -9.64 -0.74 0.80
CA ARG A 59 -9.64 0.32 -0.24
C ARG A 59 -11.00 0.45 -0.91
N MET A 60 -11.64 -0.67 -1.24
CA MET A 60 -12.98 -0.67 -1.84
C MET A 60 -14.05 -0.13 -0.87
N THR A 61 -13.94 -0.45 0.41
CA THR A 61 -14.83 0.06 1.46
C THR A 61 -14.69 1.58 1.61
N VAL A 62 -13.46 2.09 1.63
CA VAL A 62 -13.20 3.53 1.70
C VAL A 62 -13.77 4.26 0.47
N LEU A 63 -13.52 3.73 -0.71
CA LEU A 63 -14.05 4.29 -1.97
C LEU A 63 -15.58 4.34 -1.96
N ALA A 64 -16.23 3.24 -1.61
CA ALA A 64 -17.68 3.15 -1.53
C ALA A 64 -18.23 4.13 -0.49
N GLY A 65 -17.58 4.27 0.65
CA GLY A 65 -17.95 5.23 1.71
C GLY A 65 -17.86 6.66 1.25
N ILE A 66 -16.79 7.05 0.56
CA ILE A 66 -16.61 8.41 0.02
C ILE A 66 -17.72 8.74 -0.99
N ILE A 67 -17.99 7.82 -1.91
CA ILE A 67 -19.02 8.01 -2.94
C ILE A 67 -20.40 8.13 -2.28
N LEU A 68 -20.73 7.24 -1.35
CA LEU A 68 -22.02 7.23 -0.66
C LEU A 68 -22.25 8.52 0.13
N VAL A 69 -21.27 8.97 0.90
CA VAL A 69 -21.35 10.21 1.69
C VAL A 69 -21.52 11.41 0.76
N SER A 70 -20.78 11.46 -0.35
CA SER A 70 -20.90 12.55 -1.34
C SER A 70 -22.29 12.58 -1.97
N MET A 71 -22.86 11.42 -2.31
CA MET A 71 -24.24 11.35 -2.84
C MET A 71 -25.25 11.83 -1.84
N LEU A 72 -25.12 11.47 -0.57
CA LEU A 72 -26.04 11.91 0.49
C LEU A 72 -25.97 13.42 0.73
N ILE A 73 -24.75 13.98 0.75
CA ILE A 73 -24.56 15.42 0.93
C ILE A 73 -25.21 16.21 -0.20
N PHE A 74 -24.95 15.84 -1.45
CA PHE A 74 -25.50 16.52 -2.61
C PHE A 74 -27.01 16.33 -2.74
N SER A 75 -27.54 15.18 -2.35
CA SER A 75 -28.99 14.93 -2.34
C SER A 75 -29.75 15.79 -1.33
N ALA A 76 -29.09 16.30 -0.29
CA ALA A 76 -29.67 17.19 0.70
C ALA A 76 -29.83 18.63 0.17
N PHE A 77 -29.22 18.98 -0.95
CA PHE A 77 -29.27 20.32 -1.54
C PHE A 77 -30.21 20.36 -2.76
N ASP A 78 -31.45 20.78 -2.58
CA ASP A 78 -32.45 20.88 -3.65
C ASP A 78 -32.07 21.82 -4.78
N HIS A 79 -31.21 22.80 -4.52
CA HIS A 79 -30.76 23.78 -5.52
C HIS A 79 -29.91 23.21 -6.63
N ILE A 80 -29.23 22.08 -6.42
CA ILE A 80 -28.32 21.50 -7.37
C ILE A 80 -29.08 21.03 -8.62
N ASP A 81 -30.25 20.43 -8.44
CA ASP A 81 -31.08 19.96 -9.55
C ASP A 81 -31.51 21.12 -10.45
N THR A 82 -31.83 22.31 -9.85
CA THR A 82 -32.25 23.50 -10.58
C THR A 82 -31.10 24.19 -11.31
N VAL A 83 -29.93 24.27 -10.68
CA VAL A 83 -28.76 24.99 -11.21
C VAL A 83 -28.06 24.19 -12.30
N LEU A 84 -27.84 22.87 -12.07
CA LEU A 84 -27.09 22.03 -12.98
C LEU A 84 -27.97 21.30 -14.00
N GLY A 85 -29.27 21.33 -13.86
CA GLY A 85 -30.21 20.63 -14.74
C GLY A 85 -30.06 19.12 -14.74
N THR A 86 -29.44 18.56 -13.70
CA THR A 86 -29.20 17.13 -13.55
C THR A 86 -29.48 16.68 -12.12
N ASN A 87 -29.60 15.37 -11.92
CA ASN A 87 -29.89 14.79 -10.62
C ASN A 87 -28.74 15.03 -9.64
N ALA A 88 -29.04 15.57 -8.46
CA ALA A 88 -28.06 15.85 -7.41
C ALA A 88 -27.27 14.60 -6.98
N SER A 89 -27.91 13.43 -6.95
CA SER A 89 -27.25 12.17 -6.63
C SER A 89 -26.16 11.80 -7.65
N LEU A 90 -26.40 12.06 -8.94
CA LEU A 90 -25.40 11.82 -9.99
C LEU A 90 -24.22 12.78 -9.87
N VAL A 91 -24.48 14.05 -9.54
CA VAL A 91 -23.41 15.03 -9.28
C VAL A 91 -22.60 14.60 -8.07
N GLY A 92 -23.26 14.16 -7.00
CA GLY A 92 -22.60 13.62 -5.80
C GLY A 92 -21.73 12.42 -6.09
N MET A 93 -22.19 11.51 -6.95
CA MET A 93 -21.40 10.36 -7.40
C MET A 93 -20.12 10.79 -8.14
N GLY A 94 -20.25 11.74 -9.07
CA GLY A 94 -19.10 12.28 -9.82
C GLY A 94 -18.08 12.95 -8.91
N VAL A 95 -18.54 13.78 -7.96
CA VAL A 95 -17.68 14.41 -6.96
C VAL A 95 -17.01 13.37 -6.06
N GLY A 96 -17.74 12.35 -5.64
CA GLY A 96 -17.20 11.23 -4.85
C GLY A 96 -16.10 10.47 -5.58
N LEU A 97 -16.25 10.21 -6.87
CA LEU A 97 -15.21 9.60 -7.69
C LEU A 97 -13.95 10.47 -7.76
N LEU A 98 -14.12 11.78 -7.96
CA LEU A 98 -12.98 12.73 -7.98
C LEU A 98 -12.26 12.76 -6.62
N LEU A 99 -13.00 12.82 -5.52
CA LEU A 99 -12.44 12.80 -4.17
C LEU A 99 -11.70 11.49 -3.89
N SER A 100 -12.24 10.36 -4.35
CA SER A 100 -11.60 9.06 -4.23
C SER A 100 -10.27 9.00 -4.99
N CYS A 101 -10.23 9.54 -6.21
CA CYS A 101 -8.99 9.64 -6.99
C CYS A 101 -7.94 10.48 -6.25
N ILE A 102 -8.33 11.63 -5.71
CA ILE A 102 -7.44 12.50 -4.93
C ILE A 102 -6.92 11.76 -3.69
N TRP A 103 -7.80 11.05 -2.99
CA TRP A 103 -7.42 10.25 -1.82
C TRP A 103 -6.37 9.19 -2.16
N PHE A 104 -6.59 8.41 -3.22
CA PHE A 104 -5.62 7.40 -3.65
C PHE A 104 -4.30 8.02 -4.08
N PHE A 105 -4.32 9.16 -4.73
CA PHE A 105 -3.10 9.91 -5.07
C PHE A 105 -2.32 10.33 -3.83
N ILE A 106 -3.01 10.87 -2.82
CA ILE A 106 -2.39 11.28 -1.56
C ILE A 106 -1.76 10.08 -0.85
N VAL A 107 -2.48 8.95 -0.76
CA VAL A 107 -1.98 7.73 -0.13
C VAL A 107 -0.76 7.19 -0.89
N LYS A 108 -0.83 7.12 -2.20
CA LYS A 108 0.30 6.67 -3.04
C LYS A 108 1.53 7.57 -2.88
N PHE A 109 1.33 8.88 -2.83
CA PHE A 109 2.41 9.84 -2.61
C PHE A 109 3.03 9.68 -1.22
N ARG A 110 2.22 9.49 -0.18
CA ARG A 110 2.72 9.25 1.18
C ARG A 110 3.55 7.98 1.28
N VAL A 111 3.09 6.88 0.68
CA VAL A 111 3.82 5.61 0.63
C VAL A 111 5.16 5.81 -0.07
N LYS A 112 5.16 6.43 -1.24
CA LYS A 112 6.38 6.70 -2.01
C LYS A 112 7.36 7.58 -1.24
N SER A 113 6.88 8.63 -0.59
CA SER A 113 7.71 9.54 0.22
C SER A 113 8.33 8.83 1.42
N LYS A 114 7.55 8.01 2.13
CA LYS A 114 8.05 7.25 3.27
C LYS A 114 9.05 6.17 2.87
N LEU A 115 8.80 5.45 1.77
CA LEU A 115 9.76 4.47 1.24
C LEU A 115 11.08 5.15 0.85
N LYS A 116 11.01 6.31 0.22
CA LYS A 116 12.21 7.09 -0.14
C LYS A 116 12.99 7.55 1.08
N ALA A 117 12.31 7.97 2.14
CA ALA A 117 12.94 8.38 3.40
C ALA A 117 13.58 7.21 4.15
N LEU A 118 12.98 6.02 4.07
CA LEU A 118 13.50 4.79 4.67
C LEU A 118 14.66 4.18 3.86
N TYR A 119 14.76 4.46 2.57
CA TYR A 119 15.67 3.81 1.64
C TYR A 119 17.09 3.73 2.17
N ASN A 120 17.62 2.50 2.22
CA ASN A 120 19.00 2.19 2.55
C ASN A 120 19.60 1.33 1.43
N GLU A 121 20.52 1.90 0.69
CA GLU A 121 21.11 1.24 -0.49
C GLU A 121 21.73 -0.11 -0.15
N THR A 122 22.45 -0.21 0.96
CA THR A 122 23.12 -1.44 1.39
C THR A 122 22.13 -2.57 1.65
N ILE A 123 21.05 -2.27 2.40
CA ILE A 123 20.00 -3.24 2.74
C ILE A 123 19.18 -3.59 1.49
N GLU A 124 18.86 -2.61 0.65
CA GLU A 124 18.13 -2.85 -0.60
C GLU A 124 18.94 -3.73 -1.57
N ASN A 125 20.24 -3.53 -1.66
CA ASN A 125 21.11 -4.38 -2.47
C ASN A 125 21.11 -5.82 -1.97
N TYR A 126 21.14 -6.02 -0.66
CA TYR A 126 21.00 -7.35 -0.06
C TYR A 126 19.66 -8.00 -0.38
N LEU A 127 18.56 -7.25 -0.20
CA LEU A 127 17.21 -7.73 -0.49
C LEU A 127 17.03 -8.10 -1.97
N GLU A 128 17.57 -7.28 -2.86
CA GLU A 128 17.56 -7.55 -4.30
C GLU A 128 18.32 -8.85 -4.63
N ALA A 129 19.49 -9.05 -4.03
CA ALA A 129 20.25 -10.28 -4.19
C ALA A 129 19.50 -11.52 -3.70
N VAL A 130 18.76 -11.40 -2.58
CA VAL A 130 17.90 -12.46 -2.05
C VAL A 130 16.73 -12.75 -3.00
N GLU A 131 16.07 -11.72 -3.51
CA GLU A 131 14.95 -11.86 -4.44
C GLU A 131 15.36 -12.52 -5.74
N ASN A 132 16.53 -12.19 -6.26
CA ASN A 132 17.04 -12.70 -7.53
C ASN A 132 17.70 -14.08 -7.41
N TYR A 133 17.90 -14.57 -6.22
CA TYR A 133 18.45 -15.91 -5.99
C TYR A 133 17.39 -16.98 -6.33
#